data_6145226a35a6d7435beaa07a073da62a
#
_entry.id   6145226a35a6d7435beaa07a073da62a
#
_cell.length_a   1.000
_cell.length_b   1.000
_cell.length_c   1.000
_cell.angle_alpha   90.00
_cell.angle_beta   90.00
_cell.angle_gamma   90.00
#
_symmetry.space_group_name_H-M   'P 1'
#
loop_
_entity.id
_entity.type
_entity.pdbx_description
1 polymer ?
#
loop_
_entity_poly.entity_id
_entity_poly.type
_entity_poly.pdbx_seq_one_letter_code
_entity_poly.pdbx_strand_id
1 'polypeptide(L)'
;MNEAKWHENVILADADYIDKVAFNLTVNFERMLNRRIPKADMARWADCVALDGGLREGDNVTQVLLIHSKEKLQMDNFEPSDFASELTNKAFKDHLGEFIFDAYRTEEDLVAHGDFFIDALRLIAEQKEVKRIMVIPNAEDEYIYNKVRNTLKSVDDEKRITLFAMQPLTGGNFRQEILGYSVMAALGIKGEEIGKCR
;
A
#
# COMPACT_ATOMS: atom_id res chain seq x y z
N MET A 1 9.45 27.23 6.54
CA MET A 1 8.96 25.99 5.88
C MET A 1 8.82 24.93 6.95
N ASN A 2 7.65 24.41 7.14
CA ASN A 2 7.50 23.23 8.00
C ASN A 2 8.17 22.08 7.24
N GLU A 3 9.31 21.63 7.75
CA GLU A 3 9.87 20.37 7.30
C GLU A 3 8.83 19.26 7.54
N ALA A 4 8.54 18.47 6.51
CA ALA A 4 7.63 17.34 6.65
C ALA A 4 8.18 16.42 7.74
N LYS A 5 7.38 16.19 8.78
CA LYS A 5 7.80 15.31 9.88
C LYS A 5 7.66 13.86 9.42
N TRP A 6 8.79 13.17 9.29
CA TRP A 6 8.82 11.74 8.98
C TRP A 6 8.77 10.90 10.26
N HIS A 7 8.07 9.79 10.19
CA HIS A 7 8.01 8.78 11.24
C HIS A 7 8.76 7.52 10.81
N GLU A 8 9.00 6.63 11.77
CA GLU A 8 9.83 5.43 11.54
C GLU A 8 9.25 4.47 10.50
N ASN A 9 7.92 4.39 10.39
CA ASN A 9 7.25 3.43 9.53
C ASN A 9 6.47 4.16 8.45
N VAL A 10 6.65 3.75 7.19
CA VAL A 10 5.95 4.31 6.05
C VAL A 10 5.39 3.20 5.17
N ILE A 11 4.10 3.31 4.84
CA ILE A 11 3.45 2.54 3.78
C ILE A 11 3.31 3.49 2.58
N LEU A 12 3.95 3.17 1.47
CA LEU A 12 3.82 3.89 0.21
C LEU A 12 3.09 3.01 -0.80
N ALA A 13 1.89 3.42 -1.21
CA ALA A 13 1.05 2.63 -2.09
C ALA A 13 0.60 3.41 -3.33
N ASP A 14 0.61 2.72 -4.47
CA ASP A 14 -0.11 3.14 -5.67
C ASP A 14 -1.60 2.83 -5.46
N ALA A 15 -2.38 3.88 -5.14
CA ALA A 15 -3.79 3.73 -4.79
C ALA A 15 -4.65 3.25 -5.96
N ASP A 16 -4.33 3.68 -7.18
CA ASP A 16 -5.03 3.22 -8.38
C ASP A 16 -4.83 1.72 -8.59
N TYR A 17 -3.62 1.24 -8.32
CA TYR A 17 -3.29 -0.17 -8.44
C TYR A 17 -3.97 -1.05 -7.38
N ILE A 18 -3.91 -0.67 -6.09
CA ILE A 18 -4.57 -1.46 -5.04
C ILE A 18 -6.09 -1.48 -5.20
N ASP A 19 -6.67 -0.40 -5.71
CA ASP A 19 -8.10 -0.33 -6.01
C ASP A 19 -8.49 -1.31 -7.13
N LYS A 20 -7.67 -1.39 -8.17
CA LYS A 20 -7.82 -2.38 -9.25
C LYS A 20 -7.68 -3.82 -8.73
N VAL A 21 -6.71 -4.09 -7.87
CA VAL A 21 -6.54 -5.40 -7.24
C VAL A 21 -7.77 -5.77 -6.43
N ALA A 22 -8.29 -4.86 -5.62
CA ALA A 22 -9.50 -5.07 -4.84
C ALA A 22 -10.71 -5.37 -5.74
N PHE A 23 -10.87 -4.65 -6.84
CA PHE A 23 -11.91 -4.92 -7.83
C PHE A 23 -11.81 -6.34 -8.40
N ASN A 24 -10.63 -6.73 -8.85
CA ASN A 24 -10.42 -8.05 -9.44
C ASN A 24 -10.68 -9.19 -8.44
N LEU A 25 -10.23 -9.04 -7.20
CA LEU A 25 -10.50 -10.01 -6.14
C LEU A 25 -11.99 -10.06 -5.81
N THR A 26 -12.67 -8.92 -5.71
CA THR A 26 -14.10 -8.86 -5.46
C THR A 26 -14.88 -9.63 -6.53
N VAL A 27 -14.63 -9.37 -7.81
CA VAL A 27 -15.32 -10.05 -8.92
C VAL A 27 -15.10 -11.56 -8.85
N ASN A 28 -13.86 -12.00 -8.65
CA ASN A 28 -13.53 -13.42 -8.61
C ASN A 28 -14.15 -14.13 -7.40
N PHE A 29 -14.06 -13.52 -6.22
CA PHE A 29 -14.58 -14.13 -5.00
C PHE A 29 -16.10 -14.05 -4.87
N GLU A 30 -16.77 -13.02 -5.37
CA GLU A 30 -18.23 -12.98 -5.45
C GLU A 30 -18.78 -14.17 -6.28
N ARG A 31 -18.11 -14.47 -7.38
CA ARG A 31 -18.46 -15.60 -8.23
C ARG A 31 -18.19 -16.93 -7.52
N MET A 32 -17.03 -17.08 -6.89
CA MET A 32 -16.61 -18.31 -6.22
C MET A 32 -17.44 -18.60 -4.99
N LEU A 33 -17.72 -17.59 -4.18
CA LEU A 33 -18.40 -17.71 -2.89
C LEU A 33 -19.93 -17.55 -2.99
N ASN A 34 -20.43 -17.15 -4.15
CA ASN A 34 -21.85 -16.87 -4.40
C ASN A 34 -22.46 -15.91 -3.36
N ARG A 35 -21.74 -14.86 -3.01
CA ARG A 35 -22.19 -13.80 -2.12
C ARG A 35 -21.61 -12.46 -2.53
N ARG A 36 -22.28 -11.39 -2.13
CA ARG A 36 -21.73 -10.04 -2.26
C ARG A 36 -20.57 -9.82 -1.29
N ILE A 37 -19.53 -9.16 -1.78
CA ILE A 37 -18.37 -8.76 -1.00
C ILE A 37 -18.44 -7.25 -0.79
N PRO A 38 -18.40 -6.76 0.46
CA PRO A 38 -18.37 -5.34 0.73
C PRO A 38 -17.06 -4.72 0.26
N LYS A 39 -17.00 -3.40 0.20
CA LYS A 39 -15.75 -2.68 -0.08
C LYS A 39 -14.70 -3.02 0.96
N ALA A 40 -13.43 -2.97 0.56
CA ALA A 40 -12.31 -3.22 1.44
C ALA A 40 -12.21 -2.16 2.54
N ASP A 41 -11.99 -2.59 3.77
CA ASP A 41 -11.74 -1.72 4.91
C ASP A 41 -10.29 -1.20 4.84
N MET A 42 -10.12 0.10 4.62
CA MET A 42 -8.82 0.74 4.48
C MET A 42 -7.96 0.61 5.75
N ALA A 43 -8.55 0.74 6.92
CA ALA A 43 -7.84 0.60 8.19
C ALA A 43 -7.32 -0.84 8.37
N ARG A 44 -8.15 -1.83 8.07
CA ARG A 44 -7.76 -3.24 8.14
C ARG A 44 -6.69 -3.60 7.12
N TRP A 45 -6.77 -3.04 5.92
CA TRP A 45 -5.73 -3.21 4.91
C TRP A 45 -4.38 -2.67 5.40
N ALA A 46 -4.36 -1.46 5.96
CA ALA A 46 -3.16 -0.85 6.51
C ALA A 46 -2.54 -1.67 7.65
N ASP A 47 -3.38 -2.21 8.55
CA ASP A 47 -2.93 -3.12 9.61
C ASP A 47 -2.25 -4.37 9.05
N CYS A 48 -2.89 -5.02 8.08
CA CYS A 48 -2.35 -6.23 7.47
C CYS A 48 -1.02 -5.97 6.77
N VAL A 49 -0.93 -4.88 6.02
CA VAL A 49 0.32 -4.47 5.35
C VAL A 49 1.41 -4.20 6.38
N ALA A 50 1.11 -3.50 7.46
CA ALA A 50 2.07 -3.20 8.51
C ALA A 50 2.57 -4.49 9.20
N LEU A 51 1.68 -5.42 9.53
CA LEU A 51 2.03 -6.72 10.11
C LEU A 51 2.92 -7.55 9.18
N ASP A 52 2.56 -7.63 7.90
CA ASP A 52 3.35 -8.33 6.88
C ASP A 52 4.73 -7.65 6.68
N GLY A 53 4.78 -6.33 6.84
CA GLY A 53 6.03 -5.55 6.84
C GLY A 53 6.86 -5.69 8.12
N GLY A 54 6.40 -6.48 9.08
CA GLY A 54 7.12 -6.80 10.31
C GLY A 54 6.85 -5.87 11.49
N LEU A 55 5.86 -4.97 11.41
CA LEU A 55 5.44 -4.16 12.55
C LEU A 55 4.86 -5.07 13.64
N ARG A 56 5.05 -4.70 14.90
CA ARG A 56 4.52 -5.42 16.07
C ARG A 56 3.72 -4.47 16.94
N GLU A 57 2.92 -5.03 17.83
CA GLU A 57 2.14 -4.27 18.81
C GLU A 57 3.03 -3.27 19.57
N GLY A 58 2.50 -2.08 19.77
CA GLY A 58 3.19 -1.01 20.50
C GLY A 58 2.75 0.37 20.05
N ASP A 59 3.38 1.38 20.64
CA ASP A 59 3.15 2.79 20.33
C ASP A 59 3.89 3.24 19.05
N ASN A 60 3.67 2.52 17.97
CA ASN A 60 4.24 2.88 16.67
C ASN A 60 3.48 4.04 16.04
N VAL A 61 4.14 4.74 15.13
CA VAL A 61 3.48 5.68 14.21
C VAL A 61 3.81 5.26 12.78
N THR A 62 2.79 5.04 11.98
CA THR A 62 2.91 4.64 10.57
C THR A 62 2.24 5.68 9.68
N GLN A 63 3.00 6.25 8.76
CA GLN A 63 2.47 7.12 7.72
C GLN A 63 2.03 6.27 6.54
N VAL A 64 0.79 6.44 6.10
CA VAL A 64 0.23 5.77 4.92
C VAL A 64 0.08 6.79 3.80
N LEU A 65 0.91 6.66 2.79
CA LEU A 65 0.97 7.59 1.66
C LEU A 65 0.36 6.94 0.43
N LEU A 66 -0.76 7.48 -0.03
CA LEU A 66 -1.52 6.98 -1.17
C LEU A 66 -1.28 7.88 -2.38
N ILE A 67 -0.69 7.33 -3.43
CA ILE A 67 -0.46 8.03 -4.70
C ILE A 67 -1.59 7.67 -5.65
N HIS A 68 -2.30 8.68 -6.17
CA HIS A 68 -3.41 8.46 -7.09
C HIS A 68 -3.34 9.36 -8.32
N SER A 69 -3.95 8.93 -9.41
CA SER A 69 -4.00 9.69 -10.65
C SER A 69 -4.92 10.91 -10.54
N LYS A 70 -4.73 11.84 -11.46
CA LYS A 70 -5.51 13.08 -11.56
C LYS A 70 -7.01 12.84 -11.75
N GLU A 71 -7.37 11.80 -12.50
CA GLU A 71 -8.76 11.47 -12.79
C GLU A 71 -9.45 10.73 -11.64
N LYS A 72 -8.71 10.07 -10.77
CA LYS A 72 -9.27 9.33 -9.65
C LYS A 72 -9.25 10.17 -8.37
N LEU A 73 -10.41 10.70 -7.99
CA LEU A 73 -10.57 11.49 -6.77
C LEU A 73 -10.99 10.63 -5.57
N GLN A 74 -11.39 9.39 -5.82
CA GLN A 74 -11.79 8.40 -4.80
C GLN A 74 -11.44 6.99 -5.24
N MET A 75 -11.36 6.09 -4.28
CA MET A 75 -11.25 4.66 -4.53
C MET A 75 -12.65 4.06 -4.70
N ASP A 76 -12.82 3.16 -5.65
CA ASP A 76 -14.12 2.52 -5.91
C ASP A 76 -14.38 1.30 -5.02
N ASN A 77 -13.31 0.68 -4.53
CA ASN A 77 -13.35 -0.63 -3.86
C ASN A 77 -12.84 -0.59 -2.42
N PHE A 78 -12.60 0.59 -1.86
CA PHE A 78 -12.19 0.81 -0.47
C PHE A 78 -13.11 1.79 0.23
N GLU A 79 -13.20 1.67 1.56
CA GLU A 79 -13.84 2.61 2.46
C GLU A 79 -12.92 2.89 3.66
N PRO A 80 -12.73 4.15 4.07
CA PRO A 80 -13.13 5.38 3.37
C PRO A 80 -12.51 5.52 1.98
N SER A 81 -13.11 6.30 1.09
CA SER A 81 -12.80 6.30 -0.34
C SER A 81 -12.25 7.62 -0.88
N ASP A 82 -12.81 8.75 -0.47
CA ASP A 82 -12.45 10.08 -1.01
C ASP A 82 -11.09 10.52 -0.47
N PHE A 83 -10.15 10.76 -1.40
CA PHE A 83 -8.79 11.11 -1.02
C PHE A 83 -8.67 12.43 -0.27
N ALA A 84 -9.39 13.44 -0.70
CA ALA A 84 -9.28 14.79 -0.12
C ALA A 84 -10.04 14.93 1.20
N SER A 85 -11.26 14.41 1.26
CA SER A 85 -12.16 14.65 2.40
C SER A 85 -12.13 13.56 3.47
N GLU A 86 -11.83 12.32 3.09
CA GLU A 86 -11.94 11.17 3.99
C GLU A 86 -10.60 10.53 4.38
N LEU A 87 -9.54 10.76 3.58
CA LEU A 87 -8.24 10.11 3.80
C LEU A 87 -7.13 11.10 4.18
N THR A 88 -6.99 12.21 3.47
CA THR A 88 -5.93 13.18 3.75
C THR A 88 -6.05 13.78 5.15
N ASN A 89 -4.97 13.76 5.91
CA ASN A 89 -4.88 14.21 7.30
C ASN A 89 -5.84 13.47 8.26
N LYS A 90 -6.19 12.23 7.94
CA LYS A 90 -6.96 11.37 8.83
C LYS A 90 -6.06 10.36 9.50
N ALA A 91 -6.45 9.95 10.70
CA ALA A 91 -5.70 8.98 11.47
C ALA A 91 -6.64 8.05 12.23
N PHE A 92 -6.16 6.83 12.49
CA PHE A 92 -6.77 5.95 13.47
C PHE A 92 -5.68 5.37 14.38
N LYS A 93 -6.07 4.86 15.53
CA LYS A 93 -5.15 4.22 16.48
C LYS A 93 -5.74 2.89 16.94
N ASP A 94 -4.87 1.89 17.00
CA ASP A 94 -5.20 0.55 17.51
C ASP A 94 -4.00 -0.06 18.24
N HIS A 95 -3.99 -1.41 18.38
CA HIS A 95 -2.92 -2.15 19.06
C HIS A 95 -1.55 -2.06 18.35
N LEU A 96 -1.52 -1.73 17.05
CA LEU A 96 -0.28 -1.51 16.29
C LEU A 96 0.26 -0.08 16.39
N GLY A 97 -0.49 0.81 17.02
CA GLY A 97 -0.16 2.22 17.14
C GLY A 97 -1.04 3.12 16.28
N GLU A 98 -0.53 4.27 15.93
CA GLU A 98 -1.24 5.27 15.14
C GLU A 98 -0.89 5.17 13.66
N PHE A 99 -1.91 5.20 12.82
CA PHE A 99 -1.80 5.27 11.36
C PHE A 99 -2.29 6.63 10.89
N ILE A 100 -1.44 7.35 10.17
CA ILE A 100 -1.74 8.69 9.64
C ILE A 100 -1.77 8.61 8.12
N PHE A 101 -2.91 8.99 7.53
CA PHE A 101 -3.12 8.91 6.08
C PHE A 101 -2.89 10.25 5.42
N ASP A 102 -2.20 10.22 4.29
CA ASP A 102 -2.12 11.30 3.32
C ASP A 102 -2.28 10.75 1.90
N ALA A 103 -2.84 11.56 1.02
CA ALA A 103 -3.03 11.23 -0.38
C ALA A 103 -2.41 12.30 -1.27
N TYR A 104 -1.73 11.88 -2.32
CA TYR A 104 -1.05 12.75 -3.26
C TYR A 104 -1.53 12.48 -4.68
N ARG A 105 -2.08 13.52 -5.30
CA ARG A 105 -2.52 13.48 -6.69
C ARG A 105 -1.33 13.72 -7.62
N THR A 106 -1.19 12.86 -8.63
CA THR A 106 -0.17 13.06 -9.65
C THR A 106 -0.66 14.05 -10.70
N GLU A 107 0.20 15.02 -11.04
CA GLU A 107 -0.02 15.95 -12.15
C GLU A 107 0.63 15.34 -13.41
N GLU A 108 -0.11 14.49 -14.10
CA GLU A 108 0.39 13.68 -15.23
C GLU A 108 0.89 14.51 -16.41
N ASP A 109 0.47 15.77 -16.50
CA ASP A 109 0.98 16.72 -17.49
C ASP A 109 2.45 17.10 -17.25
N LEU A 110 2.94 16.88 -16.02
CA LEU A 110 4.31 17.21 -15.62
C LEU A 110 5.18 15.96 -15.42
N VAL A 111 4.63 14.95 -14.75
CA VAL A 111 5.35 13.70 -14.42
C VAL A 111 4.38 12.52 -14.53
N ALA A 112 4.76 11.48 -15.25
CA ALA A 112 3.95 10.26 -15.32
C ALA A 112 3.70 9.67 -13.93
N HIS A 113 2.53 9.09 -13.70
CA HIS A 113 2.11 8.55 -12.41
C HIS A 113 3.14 7.59 -11.79
N GLY A 114 3.66 6.66 -12.58
CA GLY A 114 4.67 5.71 -12.11
C GLY A 114 6.00 6.37 -11.75
N ASP A 115 6.43 7.38 -12.50
CA ASP A 115 7.66 8.12 -12.20
C ASP A 115 7.51 8.97 -10.92
N PHE A 116 6.34 9.55 -10.70
CA PHE A 116 6.02 10.24 -9.45
C PHE A 116 6.11 9.29 -8.25
N PHE A 117 5.58 8.08 -8.39
CA PHE A 117 5.70 7.05 -7.36
C PHE A 117 7.16 6.73 -7.03
N ILE A 118 8.01 6.58 -8.05
CA ILE A 118 9.44 6.31 -7.89
C ILE A 118 10.15 7.48 -7.19
N ASP A 119 9.84 8.70 -7.56
CA ASP A 119 10.42 9.90 -6.92
C ASP A 119 10.01 9.98 -5.44
N ALA A 120 8.75 9.68 -5.13
CA ALA A 120 8.29 9.60 -3.75
C ALA A 120 9.03 8.51 -2.96
N LEU A 121 9.22 7.33 -3.53
CA LEU A 121 9.97 6.24 -2.91
C LEU A 121 11.41 6.65 -2.61
N ARG A 122 12.08 7.30 -3.57
CA ARG A 122 13.45 7.79 -3.40
C ARG A 122 13.54 8.80 -2.27
N LEU A 123 12.63 9.77 -2.25
CA LEU A 123 12.57 10.78 -1.19
C LEU A 123 12.40 10.16 0.19
N ILE A 124 11.49 9.20 0.34
CA ILE A 124 11.23 8.49 1.60
C ILE A 124 12.46 7.68 2.03
N ALA A 125 13.07 6.97 1.10
CA ALA A 125 14.24 6.12 1.37
C ALA A 125 15.48 6.91 1.84
N GLU A 126 15.58 8.19 1.46
CA GLU A 126 16.66 9.10 1.87
C GLU A 126 16.47 9.68 3.28
N GLN A 127 15.27 9.58 3.86
CA GLN A 127 14.98 10.12 5.19
C GLN A 127 15.60 9.25 6.29
N LYS A 128 16.39 9.85 7.16
CA LYS A 128 17.08 9.16 8.27
C LYS A 128 16.11 8.64 9.33
N GLU A 129 15.01 9.34 9.51
CA GLU A 129 13.95 9.00 10.48
C GLU A 129 13.20 7.73 10.08
N VAL A 130 13.09 7.48 8.79
CA VAL A 130 12.37 6.31 8.25
C VAL A 130 13.23 5.06 8.40
N LYS A 131 12.73 4.07 9.12
CA LYS A 131 13.42 2.81 9.41
C LYS A 131 12.78 1.61 8.71
N ARG A 132 11.48 1.70 8.41
CA ARG A 132 10.68 0.64 7.78
C ARG A 132 9.85 1.23 6.66
N ILE A 133 9.94 0.61 5.49
CA ILE A 133 9.17 1.01 4.31
C ILE A 133 8.43 -0.21 3.77
N MET A 134 7.11 -0.14 3.69
CA MET A 134 6.26 -1.07 2.99
C MET A 134 5.89 -0.44 1.65
N VAL A 135 6.36 -1.02 0.56
CA VAL A 135 6.23 -0.47 -0.80
C VAL A 135 5.22 -1.29 -1.59
N ILE A 136 4.16 -0.65 -2.04
CA ILE A 136 3.11 -1.29 -2.85
C ILE A 136 3.00 -0.56 -4.19
N PRO A 137 3.90 -0.86 -5.15
CA PRO A 137 3.87 -0.28 -6.49
C PRO A 137 2.93 -1.08 -7.39
N ASN A 138 2.66 -0.57 -8.58
CA ASN A 138 2.15 -1.40 -9.67
C ASN A 138 3.26 -2.32 -10.21
N ALA A 139 3.54 -3.40 -9.48
CA ALA A 139 4.62 -4.34 -9.81
C ALA A 139 4.30 -5.25 -11.00
N GLU A 140 3.08 -5.20 -11.55
CA GLU A 140 2.72 -5.86 -12.81
C GLU A 140 3.23 -5.09 -14.03
N ASP A 141 3.56 -3.81 -13.85
CA ASP A 141 4.27 -3.03 -14.85
C ASP A 141 5.79 -3.25 -14.69
N GLU A 142 6.39 -3.89 -15.69
CA GLU A 142 7.82 -4.25 -15.66
C GLU A 142 8.72 -3.02 -15.56
N TYR A 143 8.38 -1.93 -16.22
CA TYR A 143 9.12 -0.67 -16.13
C TYR A 143 9.15 -0.13 -14.70
N ILE A 144 7.99 -0.08 -14.06
CA ILE A 144 7.86 0.39 -12.67
C ILE A 144 8.59 -0.55 -11.72
N TYR A 145 8.41 -1.86 -11.85
CA TYR A 145 9.12 -2.83 -11.00
C TYR A 145 10.64 -2.69 -11.10
N ASN A 146 11.18 -2.55 -12.31
CA ASN A 146 12.61 -2.37 -12.52
C ASN A 146 13.12 -1.06 -11.90
N LYS A 147 12.36 0.02 -12.01
CA LYS A 147 12.69 1.31 -11.37
C LYS A 147 12.68 1.20 -9.84
N VAL A 148 11.66 0.57 -9.27
CA VAL A 148 11.58 0.32 -7.81
C VAL A 148 12.78 -0.49 -7.35
N ARG A 149 13.08 -1.59 -8.00
CA ARG A 149 14.22 -2.45 -7.67
C ARG A 149 15.55 -1.70 -7.72
N ASN A 150 15.76 -0.89 -8.76
CA ASN A 150 16.96 -0.09 -8.89
C ASN A 150 17.08 0.99 -7.82
N THR A 151 15.98 1.65 -7.48
CA THR A 151 15.93 2.63 -6.39
C THR A 151 16.30 2.00 -5.05
N LEU A 152 15.76 0.81 -4.76
CA LEU A 152 15.98 0.11 -3.49
C LEU A 152 17.42 -0.47 -3.35
N LYS A 153 18.14 -0.69 -4.44
CA LYS A 153 19.54 -1.18 -4.39
C LYS A 153 20.49 -0.26 -3.64
N SER A 154 20.23 1.04 -3.66
CA SER A 154 21.09 2.06 -3.02
C SER A 154 20.63 2.46 -1.63
N VAL A 155 19.57 1.84 -1.12
CA VAL A 155 19.04 2.14 0.21
C VAL A 155 19.90 1.46 1.28
N ASP A 156 20.08 2.15 2.40
CA ASP A 156 20.83 1.67 3.55
C ASP A 156 20.29 0.31 4.03
N ASP A 157 21.19 -0.64 4.24
CA ASP A 157 20.88 -1.99 4.72
C ASP A 157 20.23 -2.02 6.11
N GLU A 158 20.35 -0.94 6.88
CA GLU A 158 19.68 -0.81 8.18
C GLU A 158 18.17 -0.58 8.04
N LYS A 159 17.70 -0.13 6.88
CA LYS A 159 16.26 0.04 6.63
C LYS A 159 15.60 -1.29 6.31
N ARG A 160 14.46 -1.52 6.92
CA ARG A 160 13.62 -2.71 6.68
C ARG A 160 12.65 -2.41 5.55
N ILE A 161 12.89 -3.02 4.40
CA ILE A 161 12.09 -2.81 3.21
C ILE A 161 11.33 -4.08 2.86
N THR A 162 10.02 -3.96 2.68
CA THR A 162 9.14 -5.03 2.20
C THR A 162 8.41 -4.54 0.95
N LEU A 163 8.56 -5.26 -0.15
CA LEU A 163 7.83 -5.02 -1.39
C LEU A 163 6.64 -5.96 -1.47
N PHE A 164 5.48 -5.40 -1.79
CA PHE A 164 4.23 -6.14 -1.97
C PHE A 164 3.91 -6.27 -3.45
N ALA A 165 3.66 -7.48 -3.89
CA ALA A 165 3.26 -7.79 -5.26
C ALA A 165 2.22 -8.92 -5.26
N MET A 166 1.48 -9.08 -6.36
CA MET A 166 0.46 -10.14 -6.49
C MET A 166 1.06 -11.53 -6.67
N GLN A 167 2.32 -11.62 -7.07
CA GLN A 167 3.06 -12.86 -7.23
C GLN A 167 4.54 -12.64 -6.89
N PRO A 168 5.28 -13.70 -6.54
CA PRO A 168 6.72 -13.58 -6.31
C PRO A 168 7.44 -13.05 -7.55
N LEU A 169 8.35 -12.10 -7.33
CA LEU A 169 9.15 -11.49 -8.39
C LEU A 169 10.63 -11.86 -8.20
N THR A 170 11.37 -11.90 -9.30
CA THR A 170 12.79 -12.24 -9.29
C THR A 170 13.66 -11.00 -9.04
N GLY A 171 14.75 -11.20 -8.32
CA GLY A 171 15.75 -10.15 -8.03
C GLY A 171 15.35 -9.23 -6.87
N GLY A 172 16.31 -8.44 -6.44
CA GLY A 172 16.13 -7.50 -5.32
C GLY A 172 16.76 -7.97 -4.02
N ASN A 173 17.06 -7.03 -3.15
CA ASN A 173 17.66 -7.20 -1.83
C ASN A 173 16.67 -6.84 -0.70
N PHE A 174 15.39 -7.00 -0.93
CA PHE A 174 14.30 -6.65 -0.03
C PHE A 174 13.41 -7.86 0.21
N ARG A 175 12.67 -7.83 1.33
CA ARG A 175 11.60 -8.81 1.57
C ARG A 175 10.47 -8.63 0.58
N GLN A 176 9.83 -9.73 0.24
CA GLN A 176 8.63 -9.73 -0.59
C GLN A 176 7.47 -10.37 0.17
N GLU A 177 6.29 -9.77 0.03
CA GLU A 177 5.04 -10.28 0.55
C GLU A 177 3.97 -10.26 -0.57
N ILE A 178 3.00 -11.14 -0.46
CA ILE A 178 1.91 -11.20 -1.43
C ILE A 178 0.82 -10.20 -1.05
N LEU A 179 0.61 -9.22 -1.91
CA LEU A 179 -0.38 -8.16 -1.71
C LEU A 179 -1.81 -8.70 -1.55
N GLY A 180 -2.15 -9.75 -2.28
CA GLY A 180 -3.50 -10.32 -2.29
C GLY A 180 -4.03 -10.69 -0.92
N TYR A 181 -3.20 -11.17 -0.01
CA TYR A 181 -3.64 -11.57 1.33
C TYR A 181 -4.15 -10.40 2.17
N SER A 182 -3.47 -9.27 2.15
CA SER A 182 -3.91 -8.06 2.85
C SER A 182 -5.21 -7.48 2.28
N VAL A 183 -5.35 -7.50 0.97
CA VAL A 183 -6.57 -7.03 0.30
C VAL A 183 -7.74 -7.97 0.56
N MET A 184 -7.53 -9.29 0.52
CA MET A 184 -8.56 -10.28 0.88
C MET A 184 -9.04 -10.10 2.33
N ALA A 185 -8.12 -9.89 3.27
CA ALA A 185 -8.47 -9.62 4.66
C ALA A 185 -9.32 -8.36 4.79
N ALA A 186 -8.95 -7.28 4.08
CA ALA A 186 -9.71 -6.03 4.06
C ALA A 186 -11.10 -6.17 3.43
N LEU A 187 -11.26 -7.07 2.45
CA LEU A 187 -12.55 -7.42 1.83
C LEU A 187 -13.41 -8.35 2.71
N GLY A 188 -12.90 -8.79 3.84
CA GLY A 188 -13.61 -9.71 4.73
C GLY A 188 -13.71 -11.13 4.20
N ILE A 189 -12.83 -11.54 3.30
CA ILE A 189 -12.75 -12.90 2.76
C ILE A 189 -11.94 -13.76 3.73
N LYS A 190 -12.55 -14.84 4.23
CA LYS A 190 -11.92 -15.75 5.19
C LYS A 190 -11.36 -16.98 4.47
N GLY A 191 -10.19 -17.45 4.92
CA GLY A 191 -9.58 -18.67 4.39
C GLY A 191 -10.47 -19.91 4.48
N GLU A 192 -11.31 -20.00 5.51
CA GLU A 192 -12.29 -21.07 5.70
C GLU A 192 -13.36 -21.12 4.60
N GLU A 193 -13.75 -19.96 4.05
CA GLU A 193 -14.69 -19.86 2.93
C GLU A 193 -14.10 -20.46 1.66
N ILE A 194 -12.83 -20.22 1.41
CA ILE A 194 -12.10 -20.71 0.23
C ILE A 194 -11.96 -22.23 0.27
N GLY A 195 -11.71 -22.81 1.44
CA GLY A 195 -11.57 -24.26 1.63
C GLY A 195 -12.85 -25.05 1.34
N LYS A 196 -14.03 -24.42 1.44
CA LYS A 196 -15.32 -25.04 1.15
C LYS A 196 -15.69 -25.08 -0.34
N CYS A 197 -14.94 -24.36 -1.18
CA CYS A 197 -15.18 -24.27 -2.63
C CYS A 197 -14.35 -25.28 -3.45
N ARG A 198 -13.68 -26.22 -2.78
CA ARG A 198 -12.90 -27.30 -3.43
C ARG A 198 -13.72 -28.58 -3.52
#